data_eb96e3749a9b296fbbdb968ec07d4ae6
#
_entry.id   eb96e3749a9b296fbbdb968ec07d4ae6
#
_cell.length_a   1.000
_cell.length_b   1.000
_cell.length_c   1.000
_cell.angle_alpha   90.00
_cell.angle_beta   90.00
_cell.angle_gamma   90.00
#
_symmetry.space_group_name_H-M   'P 1'
#
loop_
_entity.id
_entity.type
_entity.pdbx_description
1 polymer ?
#
loop_
_entity_poly.entity_id
_entity_poly.type
_entity_poly.pdbx_seq_one_letter_code
_entity_poly.pdbx_strand_id
1 'polypeptide(L)'
;MAEQVAIEEGLFTWPSDDPRLLGSQCQDCGAIIFPMQSGCPRCASDDTKPKELGTRGKLWTWTIQGYPPKSPPYAGDVEDFEPFGVGYVEIHDEVKVETRLTTADKDLLKIGMEMELKFIPAYTDDDGNEVITFAFAPVER
;
A
#
# COMPACT_ATOMS: atom_id res chain seq x y z
N MET A 1 -0.28 18.52 20.09
CA MET A 1 -0.97 18.34 18.79
C MET A 1 -0.61 16.99 18.20
N ALA A 2 -1.59 16.31 17.63
CA ALA A 2 -1.34 15.05 16.96
C ALA A 2 -0.46 15.28 15.72
N GLU A 3 0.52 14.43 15.54
CA GLU A 3 1.36 14.42 14.34
C GLU A 3 0.93 13.29 13.42
N GLN A 4 1.23 13.41 12.15
CA GLN A 4 1.05 12.33 11.19
C GLN A 4 2.36 11.55 11.09
N VAL A 5 2.30 10.26 11.40
CA VAL A 5 3.48 9.38 11.37
C VAL A 5 3.23 8.21 10.44
N ALA A 6 4.27 7.74 9.77
CA ALA A 6 4.16 6.56 8.91
C ALA A 6 3.93 5.30 9.73
N ILE A 7 3.08 4.40 9.23
CA ILE A 7 2.77 3.14 9.91
C ILE A 7 4.03 2.26 10.06
N GLU A 8 4.95 2.36 9.14
CA GLU A 8 6.21 1.64 9.16
C GLU A 8 7.28 2.43 8.43
N GLU A 9 8.46 2.58 9.04
CA GLU A 9 9.58 3.23 8.37
C GLU A 9 10.07 2.37 7.21
N GLY A 10 10.44 3.00 6.10
CA GLY A 10 10.95 2.31 4.93
C GLY A 10 9.87 1.75 4.01
N LEU A 11 8.59 1.84 4.37
CA LEU A 11 7.51 1.37 3.52
C LEU A 11 7.20 2.38 2.42
N PHE A 12 7.27 3.66 2.75
CA PHE A 12 7.10 4.76 1.80
C PHE A 12 7.85 5.98 2.29
N THR A 13 8.05 6.95 1.39
CA THR A 13 8.74 8.20 1.72
C THR A 13 7.82 9.10 2.54
N TRP A 14 8.15 9.32 3.82
CA TRP A 14 7.33 10.10 4.73
C TRP A 14 8.19 10.72 5.84
N PRO A 15 8.02 12.00 6.19
CA PRO A 15 7.17 12.97 5.50
C PRO A 15 7.75 13.41 4.16
N SER A 16 6.89 13.76 3.20
CA SER A 16 7.31 14.18 1.87
C SER A 16 6.16 14.93 1.18
N ASP A 17 6.49 15.87 0.32
CA ASP A 17 5.50 16.56 -0.51
C ASP A 17 4.96 15.67 -1.63
N ASP A 18 5.72 14.64 -2.01
CA ASP A 18 5.31 13.67 -3.02
C ASP A 18 5.66 12.26 -2.52
N PRO A 19 4.90 11.74 -1.53
CA PRO A 19 5.21 10.44 -0.96
C PRO A 19 5.05 9.32 -1.99
N ARG A 20 5.97 8.36 -1.95
CA ARG A 20 5.97 7.20 -2.84
C ARG A 20 6.27 5.93 -2.08
N LEU A 21 5.70 4.81 -2.53
CA LEU A 21 6.05 3.51 -1.98
C LEU A 21 7.51 3.19 -2.27
N LEU A 22 8.16 2.54 -1.31
CA LEU A 22 9.55 2.12 -1.43
C LEU A 22 9.62 0.62 -1.65
N GLY A 23 10.16 0.23 -2.79
CA GLY A 23 10.48 -1.16 -3.08
C GLY A 23 11.97 -1.36 -3.20
N SER A 24 12.37 -2.52 -3.68
CA SER A 24 13.76 -2.85 -3.98
C SER A 24 13.88 -3.25 -5.43
N GLN A 25 15.00 -2.92 -6.05
CA GLN A 25 15.32 -3.41 -7.38
C GLN A 25 16.59 -4.25 -7.32
N CYS A 26 16.50 -5.50 -7.79
CA CYS A 26 17.66 -6.37 -7.89
C CYS A 26 18.59 -5.88 -8.99
N GLN A 27 19.88 -5.73 -8.68
CA GLN A 27 20.87 -5.23 -9.64
C GLN A 27 21.33 -6.34 -10.59
N ASP A 28 21.08 -7.61 -10.25
CA ASP A 28 21.50 -8.74 -11.08
C ASP A 28 20.44 -9.16 -12.08
N CYS A 29 19.18 -9.30 -11.67
CA CYS A 29 18.09 -9.73 -12.57
C CYS A 29 17.08 -8.64 -12.94
N GLY A 30 17.15 -7.47 -12.28
CA GLY A 30 16.25 -6.35 -12.55
C GLY A 30 14.88 -6.46 -11.93
N ALA A 31 14.61 -7.50 -11.14
CA ALA A 31 13.30 -7.66 -10.52
C ALA A 31 13.00 -6.55 -9.53
N ILE A 32 11.77 -6.06 -9.53
CA ILE A 32 11.30 -5.04 -8.59
C ILE A 32 10.39 -5.72 -7.57
N ILE A 33 10.62 -5.44 -6.30
CA ILE A 33 9.99 -6.12 -5.18
C ILE A 33 9.39 -5.08 -4.24
N PHE A 34 8.21 -5.34 -3.72
CA PHE A 34 7.59 -4.53 -2.69
C PHE A 34 6.97 -5.46 -1.63
N PRO A 35 7.14 -5.17 -0.33
CA PRO A 35 7.95 -4.09 0.26
C PRO A 35 9.46 -4.29 0.08
N MET A 36 10.21 -3.25 0.43
CA MET A 36 11.67 -3.27 0.31
C MET A 36 12.29 -4.39 1.13
N GLN A 37 13.19 -5.16 0.53
CA GLN A 37 13.89 -6.24 1.23
C GLN A 37 15.31 -6.39 0.71
N SER A 38 16.16 -7.01 1.52
CA SER A 38 17.61 -7.12 1.22
C SER A 38 17.96 -8.21 0.23
N GLY A 39 17.08 -9.16 -0.03
CA GLY A 39 17.32 -10.26 -0.96
C GLY A 39 16.31 -10.32 -2.06
N CYS A 40 16.72 -10.79 -3.23
CA CYS A 40 15.83 -10.97 -4.36
C CYS A 40 15.19 -12.36 -4.31
N PRO A 41 13.84 -12.46 -4.21
CA PRO A 41 13.20 -13.78 -4.20
C PRO A 41 13.23 -14.48 -5.56
N ARG A 42 13.56 -13.76 -6.63
CA ARG A 42 13.58 -14.31 -7.98
C ARG A 42 14.91 -15.02 -8.31
N CYS A 43 16.05 -14.38 -7.96
CA CYS A 43 17.36 -14.92 -8.31
C CYS A 43 18.29 -15.15 -7.10
N ALA A 44 17.78 -14.89 -5.89
CA ALA A 44 18.51 -15.07 -4.62
C ALA A 44 19.71 -14.14 -4.46
N SER A 45 19.88 -13.13 -5.33
CA SER A 45 20.94 -12.13 -5.16
C SER A 45 20.65 -11.26 -3.93
N ASP A 46 21.71 -10.82 -3.25
CA ASP A 46 21.61 -9.84 -2.17
C ASP A 46 21.99 -8.42 -2.61
N ASP A 47 22.20 -8.21 -3.91
CA ASP A 47 22.52 -6.90 -4.48
C ASP A 47 21.24 -6.19 -4.91
N THR A 48 20.50 -5.66 -3.92
CA THR A 48 19.26 -4.91 -4.14
C THR A 48 19.44 -3.47 -3.68
N LYS A 49 18.76 -2.55 -4.35
CA LYS A 49 18.75 -1.14 -3.99
C LYS A 49 17.35 -0.61 -3.82
N PRO A 50 17.15 0.38 -2.90
CA PRO A 50 15.83 1.01 -2.77
C PRO A 50 15.38 1.64 -4.09
N LYS A 51 14.07 1.53 -4.35
CA LYS A 51 13.46 2.11 -5.53
C LYS A 51 12.13 2.76 -5.15
N GLU A 52 11.96 4.01 -5.52
CA GLU A 52 10.67 4.66 -5.41
C GLU A 52 9.77 4.14 -6.53
N LEU A 53 8.58 3.66 -6.16
CA LEU A 53 7.64 3.08 -7.11
C LEU A 53 6.77 4.17 -7.75
N GLY A 54 6.17 3.84 -8.89
CA GLY A 54 5.19 4.70 -9.52
C GLY A 54 3.95 4.88 -8.65
N THR A 55 3.15 5.91 -8.95
CA THR A 55 1.95 6.26 -8.17
C THR A 55 0.66 5.84 -8.84
N ARG A 56 0.73 5.27 -10.04
CA ARG A 56 -0.45 4.81 -10.78
C ARG A 56 -0.26 3.39 -11.28
N GLY A 57 -1.35 2.66 -11.33
CA GLY A 57 -1.37 1.30 -11.85
C GLY A 57 -2.78 0.89 -12.19
N LYS A 58 -2.94 -0.40 -12.50
CA LYS A 58 -4.23 -0.98 -12.83
C LYS A 58 -4.65 -1.96 -11.76
N LEU A 59 -5.93 -1.96 -11.44
CA LEU A 59 -6.48 -2.92 -10.47
C LEU A 59 -6.43 -4.32 -11.08
N TRP A 60 -5.58 -5.18 -10.51
CA TRP A 60 -5.38 -6.53 -11.01
C TRP A 60 -6.41 -7.51 -10.46
N THR A 61 -6.71 -7.37 -9.16
CA THR A 61 -7.79 -8.11 -8.51
C THR A 61 -8.21 -7.38 -7.24
N TRP A 62 -9.37 -7.72 -6.70
CA TRP A 62 -9.87 -7.09 -5.48
C TRP A 62 -10.84 -8.00 -4.73
N THR A 63 -11.01 -7.70 -3.45
CA THR A 63 -12.04 -8.27 -2.60
C THR A 63 -12.47 -7.25 -1.57
N ILE A 64 -13.48 -7.56 -0.79
CA ILE A 64 -13.93 -6.70 0.30
C ILE A 64 -13.73 -7.46 1.61
N GLN A 65 -12.98 -6.84 2.53
CA GLN A 65 -12.76 -7.37 3.86
C GLN A 65 -14.02 -7.11 4.69
N GLY A 66 -14.79 -8.16 4.98
CA GLY A 66 -16.09 -8.05 5.63
C GLY A 66 -16.06 -8.21 7.15
N TYR A 67 -14.89 -8.47 7.73
CA TYR A 67 -14.73 -8.58 9.19
C TYR A 67 -13.36 -8.04 9.59
N PRO A 68 -13.19 -7.60 10.87
CA PRO A 68 -11.93 -6.99 11.27
C PRO A 68 -10.77 -7.99 11.27
N PRO A 69 -9.63 -7.63 10.65
CA PRO A 69 -8.43 -8.47 10.74
C PRO A 69 -7.94 -8.58 12.17
N LYS A 70 -7.39 -9.73 12.53
CA LYS A 70 -6.87 -9.99 13.88
C LYS A 70 -5.49 -9.41 14.11
N SER A 71 -4.81 -9.01 13.04
CA SER A 71 -3.41 -8.57 13.07
C SER A 71 -3.29 -7.09 12.78
N PRO A 72 -2.24 -6.42 13.27
CA PRO A 72 -1.93 -5.06 12.85
C PRO A 72 -1.82 -4.98 11.31
N PRO A 73 -2.11 -3.82 10.70
CA PRO A 73 -2.30 -2.51 11.36
C PRO A 73 -3.73 -2.21 11.84
N TYR A 74 -4.65 -3.16 11.73
CA TYR A 74 -6.01 -2.91 12.20
C TYR A 74 -6.06 -3.02 13.74
N ALA A 75 -6.58 -1.98 14.39
CA ALA A 75 -6.62 -1.89 15.84
C ALA A 75 -8.00 -1.48 16.38
N GLY A 76 -9.04 -1.54 15.55
CA GLY A 76 -10.39 -1.15 15.94
C GLY A 76 -11.19 -2.29 16.55
N ASP A 77 -12.33 -1.93 17.15
CA ASP A 77 -13.28 -2.90 17.71
C ASP A 77 -14.17 -3.50 16.62
N VAL A 78 -14.65 -4.71 16.86
CA VAL A 78 -15.56 -5.40 15.94
C VAL A 78 -16.83 -4.60 15.67
N GLU A 79 -17.35 -3.92 16.71
CA GLU A 79 -18.59 -3.16 16.61
C GLU A 79 -18.45 -1.91 15.75
N ASP A 80 -17.24 -1.32 15.70
CA ASP A 80 -16.96 -0.12 14.92
C ASP A 80 -16.38 -0.44 13.54
N PHE A 81 -16.28 -1.72 13.20
CA PHE A 81 -15.67 -2.14 11.95
C PHE A 81 -16.57 -1.83 10.76
N GLU A 82 -15.98 -1.20 9.77
CA GLU A 82 -16.62 -1.00 8.46
C GLU A 82 -15.87 -1.81 7.41
N PRO A 83 -16.56 -2.53 6.52
CA PRO A 83 -15.90 -3.25 5.45
C PRO A 83 -15.06 -2.32 4.58
N PHE A 84 -13.90 -2.81 4.16
CA PHE A 84 -13.03 -2.03 3.28
C PHE A 84 -12.53 -2.89 2.11
N GLY A 85 -12.18 -2.22 1.01
CA GLY A 85 -11.64 -2.90 -0.16
C GLY A 85 -10.17 -3.24 0.02
N VAL A 86 -9.77 -4.40 -0.48
CA VAL A 86 -8.38 -4.85 -0.55
C VAL A 86 -8.13 -5.39 -1.94
N GLY A 87 -6.98 -5.13 -2.50
CA GLY A 87 -6.67 -5.64 -3.83
C GLY A 87 -5.19 -5.60 -4.16
N TYR A 88 -4.90 -6.03 -5.37
CA TYR A 88 -3.57 -5.92 -5.94
C TYR A 88 -3.63 -4.89 -7.07
N VAL A 89 -2.76 -3.91 -7.01
CA VAL A 89 -2.60 -2.92 -8.06
C VAL A 89 -1.29 -3.21 -8.77
N GLU A 90 -1.35 -3.42 -10.08
CA GLU A 90 -0.16 -3.60 -10.90
C GLU A 90 0.35 -2.22 -11.32
N ILE A 91 1.47 -1.82 -10.74
CA ILE A 91 2.16 -0.59 -11.13
C ILE A 91 2.89 -0.87 -12.43
N HIS A 92 2.67 -0.04 -13.43
CA HIS A 92 3.17 -0.26 -14.80
C HIS A 92 4.65 -0.65 -14.85
N ASP A 93 4.92 -1.82 -15.43
CA ASP A 93 6.26 -2.37 -15.67
C ASP A 93 7.10 -2.52 -14.39
N GLU A 94 6.49 -2.45 -13.23
CA GLU A 94 7.19 -2.55 -11.96
C GLU A 94 6.76 -3.77 -11.16
N VAL A 95 5.69 -3.65 -10.38
CA VAL A 95 5.33 -4.69 -9.40
C VAL A 95 3.84 -4.65 -9.10
N LYS A 96 3.30 -5.77 -8.62
CA LYS A 96 1.94 -5.83 -8.08
C LYS A 96 2.02 -5.57 -6.58
N VAL A 97 1.23 -4.60 -6.12
CA VAL A 97 1.21 -4.18 -4.72
C VAL A 97 -0.09 -4.62 -4.09
N GLU A 98 -0.02 -5.41 -3.02
CA GLU A 98 -1.17 -5.70 -2.19
C GLU A 98 -1.47 -4.45 -1.37
N THR A 99 -2.70 -3.95 -1.44
CA THR A 99 -3.03 -2.66 -0.87
C THR A 99 -4.48 -2.59 -0.41
N ARG A 100 -4.72 -1.69 0.54
CA ARG A 100 -6.07 -1.29 0.87
C ARG A 100 -6.59 -0.38 -0.24
N LEU A 101 -7.87 -0.50 -0.55
CA LEU A 101 -8.55 0.37 -1.51
C LEU A 101 -9.38 1.39 -0.75
N THR A 102 -9.50 2.59 -1.30
CA THR A 102 -10.23 3.67 -0.63
C THR A 102 -11.75 3.49 -0.67
N THR A 103 -12.23 2.58 -1.51
CA THR A 103 -13.66 2.29 -1.62
C THR A 103 -13.91 0.81 -1.41
N ALA A 104 -15.06 0.48 -0.80
CA ALA A 104 -15.57 -0.89 -0.70
C ALA A 104 -16.80 -1.08 -1.60
N ASP A 105 -17.03 -0.18 -2.54
CA ASP A 105 -18.16 -0.24 -3.44
C ASP A 105 -17.88 -1.19 -4.61
N LYS A 106 -18.44 -2.38 -4.55
CA LYS A 106 -18.26 -3.40 -5.58
C LYS A 106 -18.74 -2.98 -6.96
N ASP A 107 -19.61 -1.98 -7.03
CA ASP A 107 -20.11 -1.47 -8.31
C ASP A 107 -19.13 -0.49 -8.96
N LEU A 108 -18.21 0.07 -8.18
CA LEU A 108 -17.14 0.94 -8.68
C LEU A 108 -15.87 0.17 -9.03
N LEU A 109 -15.59 -0.93 -8.32
CA LEU A 109 -14.34 -1.66 -8.49
C LEU A 109 -14.40 -2.59 -9.70
N LYS A 110 -13.53 -2.34 -10.68
CA LYS A 110 -13.45 -3.14 -11.90
C LYS A 110 -12.00 -3.51 -12.19
N ILE A 111 -11.78 -4.77 -12.52
CA ILE A 111 -10.45 -5.26 -12.90
C ILE A 111 -9.98 -4.51 -14.15
N GLY A 112 -8.76 -4.01 -14.11
CA GLY A 112 -8.16 -3.24 -15.21
C GLY A 112 -8.37 -1.74 -15.11
N MET A 113 -9.16 -1.26 -14.12
CA MET A 113 -9.35 0.18 -13.96
C MET A 113 -8.09 0.87 -13.46
N GLU A 114 -7.93 2.13 -13.81
CA GLU A 114 -6.80 2.93 -13.33
C GLU A 114 -6.96 3.28 -11.85
N MET A 115 -5.87 3.11 -11.11
CA MET A 115 -5.81 3.40 -9.68
C MET A 115 -4.66 4.34 -9.40
N GLU A 116 -4.81 5.18 -8.38
CA GLU A 116 -3.74 6.10 -7.96
C GLU A 116 -3.45 5.96 -6.48
N LEU A 117 -2.18 6.17 -6.12
CA LEU A 117 -1.70 6.07 -4.75
C LEU A 117 -2.25 7.21 -3.90
N LYS A 118 -2.75 6.87 -2.71
CA LYS A 118 -3.21 7.81 -1.69
C LYS A 118 -2.63 7.42 -0.34
N PHE A 119 -2.55 8.38 0.56
CA PHE A 119 -2.14 8.13 1.94
C PHE A 119 -3.31 8.47 2.86
N ILE A 120 -3.66 7.52 3.71
CA ILE A 120 -4.86 7.61 4.55
C ILE A 120 -4.51 7.32 6.00
N PRO A 121 -5.28 7.86 6.96
CA PRO A 121 -5.09 7.48 8.36
C PRO A 121 -5.55 6.04 8.58
N ALA A 122 -4.69 5.26 9.26
CA ALA A 122 -5.00 3.88 9.62
C ALA A 122 -5.62 3.80 11.02
N TYR A 123 -5.02 4.48 11.99
CA TYR A 123 -5.52 4.55 13.37
C TYR A 123 -4.78 5.67 14.11
N THR A 124 -5.23 5.95 15.34
CA THR A 124 -4.53 6.87 16.24
C THR A 124 -3.75 6.04 17.26
N ASP A 125 -2.47 6.33 17.44
CA ASP A 125 -1.64 5.58 18.38
C ASP A 125 -1.85 6.04 19.83
N ASP A 126 -1.15 5.40 20.78
CA ASP A 126 -1.27 5.69 22.21
C ASP A 126 -0.80 7.09 22.56
N ASP A 127 0.05 7.69 21.74
CA ASP A 127 0.55 9.06 21.93
C ASP A 127 -0.34 10.12 21.30
N GLY A 128 -1.44 9.71 20.67
CA GLY A 128 -2.38 10.60 19.99
C GLY A 128 -1.99 10.97 18.58
N ASN A 129 -0.98 10.35 18.01
CA ASN A 129 -0.55 10.60 16.64
C ASN A 129 -1.42 9.86 15.64
N GLU A 130 -1.68 10.50 14.50
CA GLU A 130 -2.38 9.87 13.40
C GLU A 130 -1.41 9.01 12.60
N VAL A 131 -1.61 7.70 12.61
CA VAL A 131 -0.75 6.76 11.90
C VAL A 131 -1.24 6.63 10.47
N ILE A 132 -0.35 6.91 9.52
CA ILE A 132 -0.66 6.98 8.10
C ILE A 132 -0.20 5.70 7.40
N THR A 133 -1.07 5.15 6.57
CA THR A 133 -0.74 4.04 5.67
C THR A 133 -1.08 4.43 4.24
N PHE A 134 -0.69 3.58 3.29
CA PHE A 134 -1.01 3.81 1.89
C PHE A 134 -2.29 3.07 1.49
N ALA A 135 -2.91 3.56 0.43
CA ALA A 135 -4.05 2.91 -0.22
C ALA A 135 -4.05 3.31 -1.70
N PHE A 136 -4.86 2.66 -2.48
CA PHE A 136 -5.07 3.07 -3.87
C PHE A 136 -6.55 3.42 -4.07
N ALA A 137 -6.78 4.45 -4.85
CA ALA A 137 -8.10 4.97 -5.16
C ALA A 137 -8.36 4.90 -6.66
N PRO A 138 -9.62 4.70 -7.09
CA PRO A 138 -9.97 4.86 -8.49
C PRO A 138 -9.61 6.26 -8.99
N VAL A 139 -9.00 6.33 -10.17
CA VAL A 139 -8.69 7.62 -10.78
C VAL A 139 -9.99 8.23 -11.28
N GLU A 140 -10.30 9.44 -10.84
CA GLU A 140 -11.47 10.17 -11.31
C GLU A 140 -11.21 10.74 -12.70
N ARG A 141 -12.24 10.71 -13.51
CA ARG A 141 -12.19 11.27 -14.87
C ARG A 141 -13.07 12.49 -15.00
#